data_a563aaaa81faa282a4b5ce471247da7a
#
_entry.id   a563aaaa81faa282a4b5ce471247da7a
#
_cell.length_a   1.000
_cell.length_b   1.000
_cell.length_c   1.000
_cell.angle_alpha   90.00
_cell.angle_beta   90.00
_cell.angle_gamma   90.00
#
_symmetry.space_group_name_H-M   'P 1'
#
loop_
_entity.id
_entity.type
_entity.pdbx_description
1 polymer ?
#
loop_
_entity_poly.entity_id
_entity_poly.type
_entity_poly.pdbx_seq_one_letter_code
_entity_poly.pdbx_strand_id
1 'polypeptide(L)'
;METRNTQTNVAVVGGGMAGLTAACYLARAGVGVTVFEKAPYLGGRAATLEAEGFLFNLGGHALYTGGAASRVFEELGVSYDHGTPKDTFVLQGGRMSRFPADPLGFLHIDFLDAGDKLALVRFFVVLGTAKPHALAKTSVQEWLDLKVRRPRLHRLMTAVARTFVYTTALDVVSAELFVQKFQRSLKHPVHYVDGGWQVLVDSMRDVAERAGAHIVGHACVEGIELGDGRARGVRLRDGSLVQAAAVVVATSPRDAVRLMDGGVHPALRRIVDGLVPVDTACLDVALEHLPVPNCPVVQDLDDPRFMSAQSVYTSRVAPEGGALIISFKQLDPRYPGDPREDERDLENLLDTAQPGWRDVLIRRQYLPRIESVSALPTAKDGGFAGRPDPRVPGISDLYLAGDWVGPEGFLVDASMASAQRAAQLVLEDGLHSRRKVAASSAR
;
A
#
# COMPACT_ATOMS: atom_id res chain seq x y z
N MET A 1 17.03 38.04 -9.85
CA MET A 1 16.12 37.18 -9.06
C MET A 1 16.98 36.59 -7.94
N GLU A 2 16.85 37.09 -6.72
CA GLU A 2 17.57 36.52 -5.58
C GLU A 2 17.03 35.10 -5.33
N THR A 3 17.87 34.11 -5.53
CA THR A 3 17.59 32.73 -5.11
C THR A 3 17.41 32.73 -3.58
N ARG A 4 16.18 32.59 -3.12
CA ARG A 4 15.89 32.39 -1.68
C ARG A 4 16.58 31.08 -1.25
N ASN A 5 17.75 31.23 -0.63
CA ASN A 5 18.51 30.14 -0.06
C ASN A 5 17.85 29.77 1.29
N THR A 6 16.84 28.91 1.26
CA THR A 6 16.20 28.38 2.48
C THR A 6 16.99 27.17 2.93
N GLN A 7 17.40 27.16 4.21
CA GLN A 7 18.13 26.05 4.81
C GLN A 7 17.17 25.19 5.63
N THR A 8 17.16 23.90 5.38
CA THR A 8 16.49 22.90 6.23
C THR A 8 17.48 21.81 6.63
N ASN A 9 17.27 21.17 7.78
CA ASN A 9 18.19 20.08 8.18
C ASN A 9 17.94 18.83 7.35
N VAL A 10 16.66 18.49 7.09
CA VAL A 10 16.28 17.35 6.26
C VAL A 10 15.18 17.75 5.29
N ALA A 11 15.39 17.50 4.01
CA ALA A 11 14.38 17.62 2.98
C ALA A 11 13.71 16.24 2.75
N VAL A 12 12.38 16.18 2.86
CA VAL A 12 11.59 15.00 2.53
C VAL A 12 10.86 15.26 1.23
N VAL A 13 11.04 14.41 0.22
CA VAL A 13 10.42 14.54 -1.10
C VAL A 13 9.27 13.58 -1.23
N GLY A 14 8.05 14.12 -1.28
CA GLY A 14 6.77 13.41 -1.32
C GLY A 14 6.00 13.44 0.00
N GLY A 15 4.75 13.90 -0.07
CA GLY A 15 3.81 14.05 1.06
C GLY A 15 2.83 12.88 1.21
N GLY A 16 3.21 11.67 0.77
CA GLY A 16 2.46 10.44 1.03
C GLY A 16 2.71 9.88 2.43
N MET A 17 2.12 8.71 2.75
CA MET A 17 2.25 8.07 4.07
C MET A 17 3.71 7.85 4.49
N ALA A 18 4.59 7.48 3.55
CA ALA A 18 6.02 7.32 3.85
C ALA A 18 6.70 8.65 4.22
N GLY A 19 6.48 9.70 3.43
CA GLY A 19 7.09 11.01 3.70
C GLY A 19 6.59 11.64 5.00
N LEU A 20 5.29 11.57 5.26
CA LEU A 20 4.70 12.04 6.52
C LEU A 20 5.23 11.25 7.73
N THR A 21 5.38 9.93 7.60
CA THR A 21 5.99 9.11 8.67
C THR A 21 7.42 9.55 8.94
N ALA A 22 8.26 9.70 7.92
CA ALA A 22 9.64 10.16 8.10
C ALA A 22 9.68 11.55 8.76
N ALA A 23 8.81 12.47 8.33
CA ALA A 23 8.70 13.80 8.91
C ALA A 23 8.32 13.77 10.40
N CYS A 24 7.33 12.94 10.78
CA CYS A 24 6.93 12.78 12.17
C CYS A 24 8.10 12.34 13.07
N TYR A 25 8.83 11.30 12.68
CA TYR A 25 9.94 10.78 13.50
C TYR A 25 11.11 11.76 13.58
N LEU A 26 11.49 12.39 12.48
CA LEU A 26 12.58 13.36 12.44
C LEU A 26 12.24 14.62 13.25
N ALA A 27 11.05 15.18 13.06
CA ALA A 27 10.62 16.37 13.80
C ALA A 27 10.49 16.09 15.30
N ARG A 28 9.93 14.96 15.73
CA ARG A 28 9.90 14.53 17.14
C ARG A 28 11.30 14.37 17.75
N ALA A 29 12.30 14.06 16.94
CA ALA A 29 13.70 14.01 17.37
C ALA A 29 14.38 15.39 17.39
N GLY A 30 13.64 16.48 17.16
CA GLY A 30 14.15 17.87 17.16
C GLY A 30 14.91 18.26 15.91
N VAL A 31 14.76 17.52 14.80
CA VAL A 31 15.39 17.85 13.53
C VAL A 31 14.46 18.77 12.72
N GLY A 32 15.00 19.87 12.16
CA GLY A 32 14.24 20.72 11.25
C GLY A 32 13.95 19.99 9.94
N VAL A 33 12.69 19.77 9.63
CA VAL A 33 12.23 18.99 8.47
C VAL A 33 11.35 19.85 7.59
N THR A 34 11.59 19.78 6.27
CA THR A 34 10.65 20.30 5.27
C THR A 34 10.22 19.20 4.33
N VAL A 35 8.89 18.98 4.23
CA VAL A 35 8.26 18.06 3.27
C VAL A 35 7.86 18.84 2.03
N PHE A 36 8.27 18.38 0.85
CA PHE A 36 7.89 18.94 -0.45
C PHE A 36 6.94 18.00 -1.17
N GLU A 37 5.72 18.46 -1.43
CA GLU A 37 4.72 17.73 -2.19
C GLU A 37 4.35 18.46 -3.48
N LYS A 38 4.38 17.74 -4.61
CA LYS A 38 4.07 18.31 -5.94
C LYS A 38 2.59 18.63 -6.14
N ALA A 39 1.72 17.86 -5.48
CA ALA A 39 0.27 18.05 -5.55
C ALA A 39 -0.21 19.18 -4.62
N PRO A 40 -1.42 19.72 -4.84
CA PRO A 40 -2.05 20.65 -3.90
C PRO A 40 -2.48 19.99 -2.58
N TYR A 41 -2.54 18.68 -2.53
CA TYR A 41 -2.98 17.88 -1.39
C TYR A 41 -1.93 16.82 -1.04
N LEU A 42 -1.97 16.38 0.22
CA LEU A 42 -1.13 15.32 0.74
C LEU A 42 -1.80 13.96 0.59
N GLY A 43 -1.03 12.90 0.82
CA GLY A 43 -1.52 11.52 0.87
C GLY A 43 -1.02 10.65 -0.26
N GLY A 44 -0.78 11.21 -1.45
CA GLY A 44 -0.40 10.42 -2.62
C GLY A 44 -1.45 9.35 -2.91
N ARG A 45 -1.08 8.06 -2.90
CA ARG A 45 -2.02 6.95 -3.08
C ARG A 45 -3.04 6.81 -1.94
N ALA A 46 -2.76 7.34 -0.75
CA ALA A 46 -3.67 7.35 0.40
C ALA A 46 -4.65 8.53 0.40
N ALA A 47 -4.65 9.38 -0.62
CA ALA A 47 -5.59 10.48 -0.73
C ALA A 47 -7.01 9.97 -0.95
N THR A 48 -7.98 10.69 -0.37
CA THR A 48 -9.41 10.49 -0.60
C THR A 48 -9.98 11.77 -1.21
N LEU A 49 -10.76 11.62 -2.27
CA LEU A 49 -11.37 12.75 -2.99
C LEU A 49 -12.86 12.77 -2.75
N GLU A 50 -13.40 13.95 -2.45
CA GLU A 50 -14.84 14.13 -2.32
C GLU A 50 -15.48 14.46 -3.67
N ALA A 51 -16.59 13.78 -3.98
CA ALA A 51 -17.42 14.10 -5.12
C ALA A 51 -18.87 13.69 -4.84
N GLU A 52 -19.81 14.61 -5.09
CA GLU A 52 -21.26 14.40 -4.89
C GLU A 52 -21.61 13.96 -3.44
N GLY A 53 -20.81 14.37 -2.45
CA GLY A 53 -20.97 13.98 -1.04
C GLY A 53 -20.41 12.59 -0.72
N PHE A 54 -19.77 11.91 -1.66
CA PHE A 54 -19.10 10.62 -1.46
C PHE A 54 -17.59 10.78 -1.38
N LEU A 55 -16.94 9.93 -0.59
CA LEU A 55 -15.49 9.96 -0.37
C LEU A 55 -14.82 8.79 -1.12
N PHE A 56 -14.29 9.11 -2.31
CA PHE A 56 -13.58 8.15 -3.15
C PHE A 56 -12.11 8.04 -2.75
N ASN A 57 -11.68 6.89 -2.32
CA ASN A 57 -10.27 6.57 -2.24
C ASN A 57 -9.70 6.36 -3.67
N LEU A 58 -8.38 6.46 -3.83
CA LEU A 58 -7.73 6.15 -5.10
C LEU A 58 -7.51 4.63 -5.23
N GLY A 59 -8.60 3.89 -5.51
CA GLY A 59 -8.64 2.44 -5.59
C GLY A 59 -9.06 1.74 -4.29
N GLY A 60 -8.93 0.42 -4.27
CA GLY A 60 -9.35 -0.41 -3.14
C GLY A 60 -8.48 -0.22 -1.90
N HIS A 61 -9.01 0.44 -0.87
CA HIS A 61 -8.31 0.70 0.37
C HIS A 61 -8.89 -0.11 1.52
N ALA A 62 -8.02 -0.88 2.16
CA ALA A 62 -8.30 -1.61 3.39
C ALA A 62 -7.05 -1.58 4.27
N LEU A 63 -7.19 -1.20 5.53
CA LEU A 63 -6.09 -1.17 6.48
C LEU A 63 -5.96 -2.54 7.15
N TYR A 64 -4.89 -3.25 6.84
CA TYR A 64 -4.55 -4.53 7.49
C TYR A 64 -3.86 -4.23 8.81
N THR A 65 -4.52 -4.57 9.92
CA THR A 65 -4.01 -4.24 11.25
C THR A 65 -2.96 -5.23 11.77
N GLY A 66 -2.31 -4.90 12.90
CA GLY A 66 -1.27 -5.72 13.52
C GLY A 66 0.09 -5.72 12.79
N GLY A 67 0.30 -4.78 11.88
CA GLY A 67 1.56 -4.57 11.19
C GLY A 67 2.32 -3.31 11.62
N ALA A 68 3.27 -2.90 10.80
CA ALA A 68 4.09 -1.71 11.06
C ALA A 68 3.24 -0.43 11.09
N ALA A 69 2.23 -0.32 10.24
CA ALA A 69 1.33 0.84 10.24
C ALA A 69 0.60 0.99 11.59
N SER A 70 0.05 -0.11 12.11
CA SER A 70 -0.61 -0.08 13.44
C SER A 70 0.34 0.36 14.55
N ARG A 71 1.57 -0.16 14.56
CA ARG A 71 2.61 0.24 15.52
C ARG A 71 2.96 1.72 15.39
N VAL A 72 3.16 2.20 14.17
CA VAL A 72 3.51 3.61 13.93
C VAL A 72 2.36 4.54 14.33
N PHE A 73 1.10 4.19 14.01
CA PHE A 73 -0.06 4.97 14.46
C PHE A 73 -0.15 5.05 15.99
N GLU A 74 0.05 3.92 16.68
CA GLU A 74 0.07 3.86 18.14
C GLU A 74 1.19 4.74 18.72
N GLU A 75 2.43 4.59 18.25
CA GLU A 75 3.59 5.37 18.67
C GLU A 75 3.42 6.88 18.43
N LEU A 76 2.75 7.25 17.35
CA LEU A 76 2.49 8.65 16.99
C LEU A 76 1.23 9.22 17.62
N GLY A 77 0.39 8.38 18.24
CA GLY A 77 -0.88 8.78 18.85
C GLY A 77 -1.95 9.11 17.81
N VAL A 78 -1.91 8.45 16.64
CA VAL A 78 -2.92 8.58 15.59
C VAL A 78 -4.05 7.62 15.86
N SER A 79 -5.27 8.15 16.00
CA SER A 79 -6.51 7.39 16.15
C SER A 79 -7.45 7.64 14.98
N TYR A 80 -8.29 6.67 14.67
CA TYR A 80 -9.27 6.74 13.59
C TYR A 80 -10.46 5.84 13.89
N ASP A 81 -11.64 6.25 13.43
CA ASP A 81 -12.83 5.41 13.44
C ASP A 81 -12.81 4.43 12.28
N HIS A 82 -13.40 3.25 12.47
CA HIS A 82 -13.38 2.21 11.44
C HIS A 82 -14.56 1.26 11.53
N GLY A 83 -14.88 0.64 10.40
CA GLY A 83 -15.70 -0.55 10.32
C GLY A 83 -14.91 -1.79 9.92
N THR A 84 -15.45 -2.96 10.21
CA THR A 84 -14.84 -4.24 9.85
C THR A 84 -15.80 -5.04 8.98
N PRO A 85 -15.39 -5.51 7.78
CA PRO A 85 -16.24 -6.34 6.94
C PRO A 85 -16.55 -7.67 7.63
N LYS A 86 -17.83 -8.08 7.62
CA LYS A 86 -18.31 -9.28 8.30
C LYS A 86 -19.00 -10.27 7.39
N ASP A 87 -19.70 -9.78 6.35
CA ASP A 87 -20.52 -10.57 5.47
C ASP A 87 -19.89 -10.66 4.07
N THR A 88 -19.07 -11.69 3.89
CA THR A 88 -18.42 -11.96 2.61
C THR A 88 -19.19 -13.03 1.85
N PHE A 89 -19.31 -12.84 0.54
CA PHE A 89 -19.84 -13.81 -0.38
C PHE A 89 -18.78 -14.24 -1.38
N VAL A 90 -18.92 -15.44 -1.91
CA VAL A 90 -18.12 -15.93 -3.03
C VAL A 90 -19.03 -16.10 -4.24
N LEU A 91 -18.52 -15.68 -5.41
CA LEU A 91 -19.14 -15.91 -6.70
C LEU A 91 -18.43 -17.07 -7.39
N GLN A 92 -19.17 -18.11 -7.78
CA GLN A 92 -18.62 -19.25 -8.52
C GLN A 92 -19.67 -19.79 -9.52
N GLY A 93 -19.30 -19.88 -10.80
CA GLY A 93 -20.19 -20.35 -11.86
C GLY A 93 -21.49 -19.55 -11.94
N GLY A 94 -21.45 -18.25 -11.70
CA GLY A 94 -22.62 -17.36 -11.66
C GLY A 94 -23.51 -17.51 -10.41
N ARG A 95 -23.10 -18.30 -9.41
CA ARG A 95 -23.86 -18.50 -8.16
C ARG A 95 -23.15 -17.82 -6.99
N MET A 96 -23.93 -17.10 -6.20
CA MET A 96 -23.49 -16.48 -4.96
C MET A 96 -23.68 -17.43 -3.79
N SER A 97 -22.67 -17.59 -2.96
CA SER A 97 -22.72 -18.36 -1.71
C SER A 97 -22.10 -17.54 -0.57
N ARG A 98 -22.69 -17.63 0.61
CA ARG A 98 -22.12 -16.94 1.79
C ARG A 98 -20.79 -17.59 2.19
N PHE A 99 -19.78 -16.77 2.43
CA PHE A 99 -18.48 -17.21 2.93
C PHE A 99 -18.38 -16.86 4.41
N PRO A 100 -18.29 -17.84 5.31
CA PRO A 100 -18.30 -17.57 6.74
C PRO A 100 -17.02 -16.86 7.19
N ALA A 101 -17.18 -15.96 8.17
CA ALA A 101 -16.09 -15.22 8.76
C ALA A 101 -15.37 -16.00 9.89
N ASP A 102 -15.98 -17.07 10.39
CA ASP A 102 -15.48 -17.86 11.52
C ASP A 102 -15.06 -19.28 11.09
N PRO A 103 -14.12 -19.92 11.80
CA PRO A 103 -13.62 -21.26 11.43
C PRO A 103 -14.69 -22.36 11.47
N LEU A 104 -15.70 -22.26 12.33
CA LEU A 104 -16.78 -23.24 12.40
C LEU A 104 -17.74 -23.08 11.22
N GLY A 105 -17.96 -21.85 10.77
CA GLY A 105 -18.74 -21.56 9.59
C GLY A 105 -18.18 -22.20 8.32
N PHE A 106 -16.87 -22.44 8.22
CA PHE A 106 -16.27 -23.15 7.08
C PHE A 106 -16.83 -24.57 6.90
N LEU A 107 -17.34 -25.20 7.95
CA LEU A 107 -18.01 -26.49 7.87
C LEU A 107 -19.36 -26.42 7.13
N HIS A 108 -19.93 -25.23 6.99
CA HIS A 108 -21.22 -24.98 6.34
C HIS A 108 -21.08 -24.44 4.91
N ILE A 109 -19.88 -24.42 4.34
CA ILE A 109 -19.68 -24.02 2.94
C ILE A 109 -20.29 -25.07 2.02
N ASP A 110 -21.31 -24.69 1.24
CA ASP A 110 -22.11 -25.61 0.43
C ASP A 110 -21.35 -26.17 -0.78
N PHE A 111 -20.41 -25.42 -1.36
CA PHE A 111 -19.65 -25.84 -2.53
C PHE A 111 -18.44 -26.73 -2.22
N LEU A 112 -18.13 -26.98 -0.92
CA LEU A 112 -17.07 -27.88 -0.46
C LEU A 112 -17.68 -29.19 0.05
N ASP A 113 -17.18 -30.33 -0.43
CA ASP A 113 -17.54 -31.64 0.12
C ASP A 113 -16.82 -31.91 1.48
N ALA A 114 -17.19 -33.01 2.15
CA ALA A 114 -16.60 -33.37 3.46
C ALA A 114 -15.06 -33.55 3.39
N GLY A 115 -14.55 -34.07 2.28
CA GLY A 115 -13.11 -34.23 2.07
C GLY A 115 -12.42 -32.88 1.86
N ASP A 116 -13.05 -31.93 1.15
CA ASP A 116 -12.54 -30.57 0.98
C ASP A 116 -12.50 -29.82 2.32
N LYS A 117 -13.55 -29.96 3.15
CA LYS A 117 -13.63 -29.36 4.49
C LYS A 117 -12.53 -29.90 5.40
N LEU A 118 -12.29 -31.22 5.39
CA LEU A 118 -11.17 -31.81 6.14
C LEU A 118 -9.81 -31.31 5.65
N ALA A 119 -9.63 -31.19 4.33
CA ALA A 119 -8.42 -30.65 3.73
C ALA A 119 -8.22 -29.18 4.08
N LEU A 120 -9.30 -28.37 4.16
CA LEU A 120 -9.26 -26.98 4.60
C LEU A 120 -8.78 -26.85 6.05
N VAL A 121 -9.32 -27.68 6.97
CA VAL A 121 -8.85 -27.71 8.37
C VAL A 121 -7.37 -28.04 8.46
N ARG A 122 -6.91 -29.06 7.71
CA ARG A 122 -5.48 -29.40 7.64
C ARG A 122 -4.64 -28.27 7.08
N PHE A 123 -5.14 -27.58 6.05
CA PHE A 123 -4.47 -26.43 5.46
C PHE A 123 -4.30 -25.29 6.47
N PHE A 124 -5.31 -24.98 7.28
CA PHE A 124 -5.19 -23.98 8.35
C PHE A 124 -4.12 -24.35 9.40
N VAL A 125 -3.99 -25.65 9.74
CA VAL A 125 -2.90 -26.09 10.62
C VAL A 125 -1.54 -25.86 9.97
N VAL A 126 -1.38 -26.25 8.68
CA VAL A 126 -0.16 -26.03 7.90
C VAL A 126 0.17 -24.55 7.82
N LEU A 127 -0.83 -23.72 7.53
CA LEU A 127 -0.67 -22.28 7.42
C LEU A 127 -0.27 -21.66 8.77
N GLY A 128 -0.96 -22.04 9.86
CA GLY A 128 -0.68 -21.51 11.20
C GLY A 128 0.71 -21.87 11.76
N THR A 129 1.27 -23.00 11.31
CA THR A 129 2.60 -23.48 11.75
C THR A 129 3.73 -23.16 10.75
N ALA A 130 3.40 -22.68 9.56
CA ALA A 130 4.39 -22.33 8.55
C ALA A 130 5.25 -21.15 9.05
N LYS A 131 6.56 -21.21 8.73
CA LYS A 131 7.51 -20.13 8.98
C LYS A 131 7.63 -19.29 7.71
N PRO A 132 7.10 -18.06 7.63
CA PRO A 132 7.07 -17.28 6.40
C PRO A 132 8.45 -17.14 5.75
N HIS A 133 9.49 -16.76 6.48
CA HIS A 133 10.84 -16.58 5.94
C HIS A 133 11.42 -17.83 5.27
N ALA A 134 11.03 -19.03 5.70
CA ALA A 134 11.47 -20.27 5.04
C ALA A 134 10.86 -20.43 3.63
N LEU A 135 9.84 -19.66 3.31
CA LEU A 135 9.11 -19.67 2.03
C LEU A 135 9.51 -18.51 1.11
N ALA A 136 10.52 -17.73 1.48
CA ALA A 136 10.93 -16.53 0.76
C ALA A 136 11.27 -16.79 -0.73
N LYS A 137 11.84 -17.95 -1.03
CA LYS A 137 12.24 -18.39 -2.38
C LYS A 137 11.26 -19.36 -3.05
N THR A 138 10.10 -19.60 -2.44
CA THR A 138 9.03 -20.43 -3.00
C THR A 138 7.92 -19.50 -3.47
N SER A 139 7.39 -19.71 -4.66
CA SER A 139 6.25 -18.93 -5.14
C SER A 139 4.95 -19.36 -4.46
N VAL A 140 3.95 -18.48 -4.46
CA VAL A 140 2.61 -18.81 -3.93
C VAL A 140 2.01 -19.98 -4.70
N GLN A 141 2.18 -20.01 -6.05
CA GLN A 141 1.68 -21.09 -6.88
C GLN A 141 2.30 -22.44 -6.46
N GLU A 142 3.64 -22.52 -6.41
CA GLU A 142 4.36 -23.74 -5.99
C GLU A 142 3.94 -24.21 -4.60
N TRP A 143 3.77 -23.28 -3.66
CA TRP A 143 3.37 -23.59 -2.29
C TRP A 143 1.93 -24.12 -2.22
N LEU A 144 1.00 -23.51 -2.96
CA LEU A 144 -0.39 -24.00 -3.04
C LEU A 144 -0.47 -25.36 -3.72
N ASP A 145 0.22 -25.57 -4.83
CA ASP A 145 0.26 -26.86 -5.54
C ASP A 145 0.79 -27.99 -4.65
N LEU A 146 1.78 -27.69 -3.80
CA LEU A 146 2.32 -28.66 -2.85
C LEU A 146 1.36 -28.94 -1.68
N LYS A 147 0.67 -27.94 -1.15
CA LYS A 147 -0.10 -28.04 0.10
C LYS A 147 -1.58 -28.30 -0.10
N VAL A 148 -2.14 -27.94 -1.25
CA VAL A 148 -3.59 -28.01 -1.52
C VAL A 148 -3.85 -28.86 -2.77
N ARG A 149 -4.07 -30.17 -2.58
CA ARG A 149 -4.22 -31.12 -3.69
C ARG A 149 -5.67 -31.30 -4.19
N ARG A 150 -6.66 -30.84 -3.42
CA ARG A 150 -8.07 -30.97 -3.80
C ARG A 150 -8.48 -29.79 -4.70
N PRO A 151 -9.00 -30.06 -5.92
CA PRO A 151 -9.19 -29.02 -6.93
C PRO A 151 -10.10 -27.85 -6.50
N ARG A 152 -11.20 -28.16 -5.78
CA ARG A 152 -12.12 -27.10 -5.29
C ARG A 152 -11.47 -26.22 -4.26
N LEU A 153 -10.76 -26.82 -3.29
CA LEU A 153 -10.03 -26.08 -2.28
C LEU A 153 -8.87 -25.29 -2.89
N HIS A 154 -8.18 -25.86 -3.85
CA HIS A 154 -7.09 -25.18 -4.56
C HIS A 154 -7.60 -23.92 -5.27
N ARG A 155 -8.74 -23.99 -5.98
CA ARG A 155 -9.38 -22.84 -6.62
C ARG A 155 -9.73 -21.75 -5.59
N LEU A 156 -10.35 -22.13 -4.48
CA LEU A 156 -10.67 -21.22 -3.38
C LEU A 156 -9.41 -20.51 -2.87
N MET A 157 -8.36 -21.28 -2.55
CA MET A 157 -7.14 -20.71 -1.99
C MET A 157 -6.37 -19.86 -3.01
N THR A 158 -6.44 -20.19 -4.30
CA THR A 158 -5.91 -19.37 -5.38
C THR A 158 -6.60 -18.00 -5.44
N ALA A 159 -7.95 -17.98 -5.38
CA ALA A 159 -8.70 -16.72 -5.39
C ALA A 159 -8.39 -15.86 -4.14
N VAL A 160 -8.35 -16.49 -2.97
CA VAL A 160 -7.95 -15.81 -1.72
C VAL A 160 -6.53 -15.27 -1.85
N ALA A 161 -5.58 -16.05 -2.38
CA ALA A 161 -4.20 -15.61 -2.55
C ALA A 161 -4.11 -14.38 -3.46
N ARG A 162 -4.79 -14.37 -4.63
CA ARG A 162 -4.81 -13.22 -5.54
C ARG A 162 -5.23 -11.93 -4.83
N THR A 163 -6.29 -12.00 -4.01
CA THR A 163 -6.78 -10.84 -3.25
C THR A 163 -5.79 -10.40 -2.17
N PHE A 164 -5.08 -11.32 -1.53
CA PHE A 164 -4.08 -10.98 -0.51
C PHE A 164 -2.82 -10.37 -1.10
N VAL A 165 -2.40 -10.79 -2.29
CA VAL A 165 -1.15 -10.32 -2.92
C VAL A 165 -1.39 -9.30 -4.05
N TYR A 166 -2.65 -8.97 -4.36
CA TYR A 166 -3.08 -7.98 -5.36
C TYR A 166 -2.72 -8.30 -6.82
N THR A 167 -2.31 -9.54 -7.13
CA THR A 167 -1.93 -9.93 -8.49
C THR A 167 -2.35 -11.35 -8.81
N THR A 168 -2.48 -11.66 -10.10
CA THR A 168 -2.69 -13.01 -10.61
C THR A 168 -1.39 -13.78 -10.84
N ALA A 169 -0.23 -13.10 -10.81
CA ALA A 169 1.10 -13.69 -11.03
C ALA A 169 1.60 -14.48 -9.80
N LEU A 170 0.83 -15.50 -9.37
CA LEU A 170 1.14 -16.31 -8.19
C LEU A 170 2.41 -17.14 -8.32
N ASP A 171 2.88 -17.36 -9.54
CA ASP A 171 4.16 -17.99 -9.87
C ASP A 171 5.38 -17.06 -9.67
N VAL A 172 5.14 -15.75 -9.55
CA VAL A 172 6.19 -14.74 -9.33
C VAL A 172 6.30 -14.37 -7.86
N VAL A 173 5.15 -14.12 -7.21
CA VAL A 173 5.12 -13.61 -5.83
C VAL A 173 5.58 -14.68 -4.82
N SER A 174 6.37 -14.25 -3.84
CA SER A 174 6.84 -15.11 -2.74
C SER A 174 5.71 -15.58 -1.83
N ALA A 175 5.70 -16.85 -1.49
CA ALA A 175 4.79 -17.43 -0.50
C ALA A 175 5.02 -16.86 0.92
N GLU A 176 6.19 -16.30 1.20
CA GLU A 176 6.45 -15.55 2.44
C GLU A 176 5.41 -14.45 2.66
N LEU A 177 5.15 -13.63 1.63
CA LEU A 177 4.15 -12.56 1.68
C LEU A 177 2.75 -13.11 1.99
N PHE A 178 2.30 -14.10 1.20
CA PHE A 178 0.96 -14.66 1.36
C PHE A 178 0.74 -15.27 2.73
N VAL A 179 1.66 -16.12 3.18
CA VAL A 179 1.56 -16.80 4.47
C VAL A 179 1.61 -15.82 5.63
N GLN A 180 2.54 -14.86 5.61
CA GLN A 180 2.64 -13.84 6.65
C GLN A 180 1.37 -13.00 6.75
N LYS A 181 0.86 -12.53 5.61
CA LYS A 181 -0.34 -11.68 5.55
C LYS A 181 -1.58 -12.46 6.00
N PHE A 182 -1.71 -13.72 5.58
CA PHE A 182 -2.82 -14.57 5.97
C PHE A 182 -2.79 -14.90 7.48
N GLN A 183 -1.63 -15.29 8.02
CA GLN A 183 -1.46 -15.55 9.46
C GLN A 183 -1.83 -14.32 10.30
N ARG A 184 -1.48 -13.13 9.80
CA ARG A 184 -1.83 -11.86 10.45
C ARG A 184 -3.33 -11.64 10.43
N SER A 185 -4.00 -11.84 9.29
CA SER A 185 -5.44 -11.64 9.16
C SER A 185 -6.30 -12.56 10.02
N LEU A 186 -5.78 -13.72 10.42
CA LEU A 186 -6.45 -14.60 11.39
C LEU A 186 -6.48 -14.03 12.82
N LYS A 187 -5.59 -13.09 13.13
CA LYS A 187 -5.44 -12.50 14.47
C LYS A 187 -5.89 -11.06 14.55
N HIS A 188 -5.82 -10.35 13.44
CA HIS A 188 -6.04 -8.92 13.36
C HIS A 188 -7.04 -8.61 12.23
N PRO A 189 -8.15 -7.92 12.55
CA PRO A 189 -9.16 -7.62 11.56
C PRO A 189 -8.67 -6.60 10.52
N VAL A 190 -9.33 -6.58 9.38
CA VAL A 190 -9.20 -5.51 8.38
C VAL A 190 -10.10 -4.35 8.79
N HIS A 191 -9.58 -3.14 8.73
CA HIS A 191 -10.32 -1.92 8.99
C HIS A 191 -10.62 -1.16 7.69
N TYR A 192 -11.87 -0.79 7.49
CA TYR A 192 -12.27 0.26 6.57
C TYR A 192 -12.32 1.56 7.36
N VAL A 193 -11.44 2.51 7.01
CA VAL A 193 -11.31 3.79 7.73
C VAL A 193 -12.53 4.66 7.48
N ASP A 194 -13.21 5.07 8.53
CA ASP A 194 -14.39 5.91 8.41
C ASP A 194 -14.00 7.37 8.09
N GLY A 195 -14.62 7.91 7.03
CA GLY A 195 -14.20 9.18 6.45
C GLY A 195 -13.07 9.08 5.42
N GLY A 196 -12.73 7.85 4.97
CA GLY A 196 -11.68 7.61 3.98
C GLY A 196 -10.26 7.71 4.55
N TRP A 197 -9.28 7.37 3.72
CA TRP A 197 -7.87 7.36 4.15
C TRP A 197 -7.26 8.76 4.36
N GLN A 198 -7.92 9.80 3.86
CA GLN A 198 -7.51 11.19 4.12
C GLN A 198 -7.48 11.52 5.62
N VAL A 199 -8.33 10.88 6.42
CA VAL A 199 -8.32 11.01 7.89
C VAL A 199 -6.96 10.62 8.49
N LEU A 200 -6.36 9.54 7.98
CA LEU A 200 -5.02 9.10 8.42
C LEU A 200 -3.94 10.08 7.95
N VAL A 201 -4.04 10.55 6.69
CA VAL A 201 -3.11 11.52 6.10
C VAL A 201 -3.12 12.82 6.90
N ASP A 202 -4.32 13.37 7.19
CA ASP A 202 -4.47 14.61 7.93
C ASP A 202 -3.97 14.47 9.38
N SER A 203 -4.26 13.34 10.04
CA SER A 203 -3.75 13.07 11.37
C SER A 203 -2.22 13.00 11.40
N MET A 204 -1.59 12.35 10.41
CA MET A 204 -0.13 12.28 10.28
C MET A 204 0.48 13.65 9.98
N ARG A 205 -0.15 14.47 9.12
CA ARG A 205 0.23 15.86 8.88
C ARG A 205 0.24 16.63 10.18
N ASP A 206 -0.87 16.60 10.94
CA ASP A 206 -1.03 17.33 12.19
C ASP A 206 0.02 16.93 13.25
N VAL A 207 0.38 15.62 13.29
CA VAL A 207 1.46 15.15 14.18
C VAL A 207 2.81 15.73 13.75
N ALA A 208 3.12 15.72 12.44
CA ALA A 208 4.37 16.26 11.92
C ALA A 208 4.51 17.77 12.17
N GLU A 209 3.45 18.55 11.87
CA GLU A 209 3.42 20.00 12.05
C GLU A 209 3.51 20.39 13.53
N ARG A 210 2.78 19.71 14.42
CA ARG A 210 2.90 19.94 15.88
C ARG A 210 4.29 19.63 16.41
N ALA A 211 5.02 18.71 15.78
CA ALA A 211 6.41 18.42 16.12
C ALA A 211 7.41 19.40 15.48
N GLY A 212 6.95 20.37 14.67
CA GLY A 212 7.78 21.41 14.05
C GLY A 212 8.22 21.09 12.61
N ALA A 213 7.64 20.10 11.94
CA ALA A 213 7.86 19.89 10.52
C ALA A 213 7.16 20.98 9.69
N HIS A 214 7.80 21.40 8.62
CA HIS A 214 7.22 22.32 7.64
C HIS A 214 6.78 21.56 6.40
N ILE A 215 5.53 21.76 5.97
CA ILE A 215 4.96 21.04 4.81
C ILE A 215 4.62 22.06 3.72
N VAL A 216 5.16 21.83 2.51
CA VAL A 216 5.00 22.72 1.36
C VAL A 216 4.32 21.95 0.23
N GLY A 217 3.06 22.23 0.01
CA GLY A 217 2.29 21.77 -1.16
C GLY A 217 2.66 22.57 -2.41
N HIS A 218 2.25 22.08 -3.60
CA HIS A 218 2.60 22.66 -4.91
C HIS A 218 4.11 22.82 -5.13
N ALA A 219 4.94 22.14 -4.37
CA ALA A 219 6.40 22.20 -4.41
C ALA A 219 6.98 20.98 -5.13
N CYS A 220 7.08 21.08 -6.44
CA CYS A 220 7.62 19.97 -7.26
C CYS A 220 9.15 19.99 -7.20
N VAL A 221 9.73 18.99 -6.56
CA VAL A 221 11.17 18.71 -6.63
C VAL A 221 11.47 18.08 -7.99
N GLU A 222 12.44 18.62 -8.70
CA GLU A 222 12.88 18.12 -10.02
C GLU A 222 14.25 17.43 -9.98
N GLY A 223 15.03 17.63 -8.91
CA GLY A 223 16.32 16.99 -8.78
C GLY A 223 16.86 17.02 -7.34
N ILE A 224 17.72 16.05 -7.05
CA ILE A 224 18.52 16.00 -5.83
C ILE A 224 19.88 16.65 -6.15
N GLU A 225 20.28 17.65 -5.39
CA GLU A 225 21.59 18.28 -5.51
C GLU A 225 22.65 17.40 -4.85
N LEU A 226 23.61 16.96 -5.66
CA LEU A 226 24.72 16.10 -5.23
C LEU A 226 26.03 16.87 -5.27
N GLY A 227 26.90 16.61 -4.28
CA GLY A 227 28.27 17.14 -4.24
C GLY A 227 29.15 16.24 -3.39
N ASP A 228 30.34 15.90 -3.89
CA ASP A 228 31.31 15.04 -3.21
C ASP A 228 30.76 13.69 -2.74
N GLY A 229 29.87 13.05 -3.55
CA GLY A 229 29.24 11.79 -3.22
C GLY A 229 28.18 11.89 -2.10
N ARG A 230 27.61 13.07 -1.86
CA ARG A 230 26.60 13.33 -0.82
C ARG A 230 25.40 14.09 -1.37
N ALA A 231 24.23 13.88 -0.80
CA ALA A 231 23.11 14.79 -1.01
C ALA A 231 23.34 16.11 -0.27
N ARG A 232 23.08 17.22 -0.96
CA ARG A 232 23.28 18.60 -0.48
C ARG A 232 21.96 19.37 -0.39
N GLY A 233 20.89 18.85 -0.95
CA GLY A 233 19.59 19.50 -1.01
C GLY A 233 18.75 19.05 -2.16
N VAL A 234 17.74 19.84 -2.46
CA VAL A 234 16.78 19.60 -3.54
C VAL A 234 16.62 20.84 -4.42
N ARG A 235 16.39 20.62 -5.70
CA ARG A 235 16.05 21.67 -6.67
C ARG A 235 14.57 21.57 -7.01
N LEU A 236 13.87 22.69 -6.85
CA LEU A 236 12.46 22.81 -7.18
C LEU A 236 12.28 23.19 -8.66
N ARG A 237 11.05 23.00 -9.16
CA ARG A 237 10.67 23.32 -10.55
C ARG A 237 10.88 24.78 -10.92
N ASP A 238 10.73 25.70 -10.00
CA ASP A 238 10.97 27.13 -10.22
C ASP A 238 12.47 27.50 -10.27
N GLY A 239 13.36 26.51 -10.18
CA GLY A 239 14.80 26.67 -10.17
C GLY A 239 15.40 27.00 -8.81
N SER A 240 14.58 27.18 -7.76
CA SER A 240 15.08 27.44 -6.42
C SER A 240 15.79 26.22 -5.85
N LEU A 241 16.87 26.47 -5.09
CA LEU A 241 17.66 25.45 -4.40
C LEU A 241 17.38 25.52 -2.90
N VAL A 242 16.99 24.38 -2.33
CA VAL A 242 16.85 24.22 -0.89
C VAL A 242 17.98 23.35 -0.38
N GLN A 243 18.89 23.95 0.38
CA GLN A 243 20.00 23.22 1.00
C GLN A 243 19.49 22.36 2.15
N ALA A 244 19.98 21.14 2.24
CA ALA A 244 19.68 20.21 3.32
C ALA A 244 20.89 19.35 3.68
N ALA A 245 21.01 19.01 4.95
CA ALA A 245 22.06 18.11 5.44
C ALA A 245 21.80 16.65 5.07
N ALA A 246 20.54 16.28 4.84
CA ALA A 246 20.13 14.98 4.32
C ALA A 246 18.83 15.10 3.52
N VAL A 247 18.59 14.14 2.64
CA VAL A 247 17.38 14.03 1.82
C VAL A 247 16.73 12.65 1.99
N VAL A 248 15.43 12.63 2.23
CA VAL A 248 14.62 11.42 2.22
C VAL A 248 13.69 11.44 1.00
N VAL A 249 13.89 10.52 0.07
CA VAL A 249 13.06 10.37 -1.14
C VAL A 249 11.94 9.40 -0.85
N ALA A 250 10.72 9.92 -0.68
CA ALA A 250 9.51 9.18 -0.34
C ALA A 250 8.52 9.16 -1.52
N THR A 251 9.04 8.86 -2.72
CA THR A 251 8.29 8.84 -3.98
C THR A 251 8.21 7.43 -4.57
N SER A 252 7.54 7.31 -5.73
CA SER A 252 7.58 6.06 -6.49
C SER A 252 9.02 5.72 -6.94
N PRO A 253 9.33 4.43 -7.20
CA PRO A 253 10.66 4.04 -7.70
C PRO A 253 11.09 4.81 -8.95
N ARG A 254 10.17 4.99 -9.90
CA ARG A 254 10.44 5.72 -11.16
C ARG A 254 10.74 7.20 -10.91
N ASP A 255 9.99 7.84 -10.02
CA ASP A 255 10.24 9.23 -9.64
C ASP A 255 11.57 9.35 -8.89
N ALA A 256 11.89 8.40 -7.99
CA ALA A 256 13.18 8.39 -7.29
C ALA A 256 14.37 8.35 -8.26
N VAL A 257 14.33 7.48 -9.27
CA VAL A 257 15.37 7.44 -10.33
C VAL A 257 15.45 8.77 -11.08
N ARG A 258 14.30 9.35 -11.46
CA ARG A 258 14.26 10.62 -12.22
C ARG A 258 14.88 11.79 -11.43
N LEU A 259 14.70 11.81 -10.13
CA LEU A 259 15.23 12.84 -9.25
C LEU A 259 16.77 12.77 -9.10
N MET A 260 17.36 11.62 -9.45
CA MET A 260 18.78 11.36 -9.32
C MET A 260 19.51 11.59 -10.65
N ASP A 261 20.22 12.72 -10.74
CA ASP A 261 21.10 13.06 -11.87
C ASP A 261 20.41 12.85 -13.24
N GLY A 262 19.15 13.33 -13.35
CA GLY A 262 18.35 13.16 -14.57
C GLY A 262 18.01 11.71 -14.92
N GLY A 263 18.08 10.78 -13.96
CA GLY A 263 17.81 9.35 -14.16
C GLY A 263 19.04 8.53 -14.57
N VAL A 264 20.24 9.07 -14.46
CA VAL A 264 21.47 8.40 -14.94
C VAL A 264 22.18 7.60 -13.85
N HIS A 265 21.79 7.72 -12.56
CA HIS A 265 22.46 7.02 -11.45
C HIS A 265 22.40 5.49 -11.60
N PRO A 266 23.53 4.78 -11.95
CA PRO A 266 23.45 3.40 -12.44
C PRO A 266 23.02 2.39 -11.37
N ALA A 267 23.40 2.64 -10.10
CA ALA A 267 23.08 1.70 -9.01
C ALA A 267 21.58 1.76 -8.67
N LEU A 268 21.00 2.96 -8.54
CA LEU A 268 19.57 3.11 -8.26
C LEU A 268 18.72 2.60 -9.44
N ARG A 269 19.14 2.89 -10.67
CA ARG A 269 18.45 2.43 -11.87
C ARG A 269 18.37 0.91 -11.92
N ARG A 270 19.49 0.21 -11.69
CA ARG A 270 19.51 -1.27 -11.64
C ARG A 270 18.58 -1.84 -10.57
N ILE A 271 18.52 -1.19 -9.40
CA ILE A 271 17.59 -1.58 -8.34
C ILE A 271 16.15 -1.44 -8.83
N VAL A 272 15.80 -0.29 -9.38
CA VAL A 272 14.42 0.01 -9.79
C VAL A 272 14.00 -0.82 -11.01
N ASP A 273 14.88 -1.05 -11.98
CA ASP A 273 14.61 -1.90 -13.14
C ASP A 273 14.38 -3.37 -12.76
N GLY A 274 14.85 -3.81 -11.59
CA GLY A 274 14.61 -5.14 -11.04
C GLY A 274 13.29 -5.29 -10.27
N LEU A 275 12.60 -4.19 -9.94
CA LEU A 275 11.33 -4.24 -9.20
C LEU A 275 10.18 -4.70 -10.10
N VAL A 276 9.24 -5.40 -9.51
CA VAL A 276 8.00 -5.82 -10.17
C VAL A 276 6.84 -5.01 -9.58
N PRO A 277 6.40 -3.92 -10.22
CA PRO A 277 5.21 -3.19 -9.81
C PRO A 277 3.96 -3.99 -10.15
N VAL A 278 2.88 -3.78 -9.39
CA VAL A 278 1.58 -4.40 -9.64
C VAL A 278 0.51 -3.33 -9.76
N ASP A 279 -0.19 -3.36 -10.88
CA ASP A 279 -1.35 -2.55 -11.12
C ASP A 279 -2.65 -3.31 -10.86
N THR A 280 -3.69 -2.59 -10.48
CA THR A 280 -5.08 -3.07 -10.44
C THR A 280 -5.97 -2.16 -11.28
N ALA A 281 -6.99 -2.73 -11.91
CA ALA A 281 -8.08 -1.94 -12.47
C ALA A 281 -9.15 -1.77 -11.38
N CYS A 282 -9.65 -0.55 -11.18
CA CYS A 282 -10.65 -0.26 -10.16
C CYS A 282 -11.85 0.46 -10.78
N LEU A 283 -13.06 0.02 -10.39
CA LEU A 283 -14.32 0.69 -10.70
C LEU A 283 -15.06 0.96 -9.40
N ASP A 284 -15.17 2.23 -9.06
CA ASP A 284 -15.88 2.69 -7.88
C ASP A 284 -17.21 3.34 -8.31
N VAL A 285 -18.29 3.02 -7.60
CA VAL A 285 -19.62 3.56 -7.88
C VAL A 285 -20.28 4.10 -6.62
N ALA A 286 -20.76 5.34 -6.74
CA ALA A 286 -21.62 5.99 -5.76
C ALA A 286 -23.06 5.83 -6.21
N LEU A 287 -23.91 5.34 -5.30
CA LEU A 287 -25.30 4.95 -5.57
C LEU A 287 -26.23 5.68 -4.59
N GLU A 288 -27.47 5.95 -5.01
CA GLU A 288 -28.52 6.49 -4.13
C GLU A 288 -28.78 5.57 -2.93
N HIS A 289 -28.70 4.26 -3.15
CA HIS A 289 -28.79 3.22 -2.11
C HIS A 289 -28.15 1.92 -2.63
N LEU A 290 -27.87 0.98 -1.72
CA LEU A 290 -27.36 -0.35 -2.11
C LEU A 290 -28.50 -1.25 -2.59
N PRO A 291 -28.54 -1.69 -3.86
CA PRO A 291 -29.64 -2.51 -4.40
C PRO A 291 -29.83 -3.84 -3.65
N VAL A 292 -28.74 -4.49 -3.26
CA VAL A 292 -28.75 -5.75 -2.50
C VAL A 292 -27.98 -5.59 -1.19
N PRO A 293 -28.59 -5.03 -0.12
CA PRO A 293 -27.88 -4.71 1.12
C PRO A 293 -27.25 -5.92 1.81
N ASN A 294 -27.80 -7.10 1.61
CA ASN A 294 -27.31 -8.34 2.24
C ASN A 294 -26.13 -8.99 1.52
N CYS A 295 -25.60 -8.35 0.46
CA CYS A 295 -24.44 -8.83 -0.30
C CYS A 295 -23.36 -7.73 -0.44
N PRO A 296 -22.77 -7.27 0.67
CA PRO A 296 -21.89 -6.10 0.65
C PRO A 296 -20.46 -6.39 0.18
N VAL A 297 -19.98 -7.64 0.29
CA VAL A 297 -18.61 -8.02 -0.11
C VAL A 297 -18.65 -9.28 -0.94
N VAL A 298 -18.04 -9.24 -2.12
CA VAL A 298 -17.98 -10.39 -3.03
C VAL A 298 -16.55 -10.67 -3.46
N GLN A 299 -16.10 -11.91 -3.25
CA GLN A 299 -14.89 -12.48 -3.82
C GLN A 299 -15.27 -13.40 -4.98
N ASP A 300 -14.81 -13.09 -6.17
CA ASP A 300 -14.99 -13.98 -7.32
C ASP A 300 -13.91 -15.08 -7.28
N LEU A 301 -14.35 -16.35 -7.40
CA LEU A 301 -13.46 -17.51 -7.39
C LEU A 301 -12.98 -17.92 -8.79
N ASP A 302 -13.73 -17.55 -9.81
CA ASP A 302 -13.43 -17.89 -11.20
C ASP A 302 -12.53 -16.82 -11.83
N ASP A 303 -12.89 -15.56 -11.64
CA ASP A 303 -12.16 -14.40 -12.17
C ASP A 303 -11.43 -13.62 -11.06
N PRO A 304 -10.36 -12.90 -11.39
CA PRO A 304 -9.58 -12.15 -10.40
C PRO A 304 -10.26 -10.81 -10.05
N ARG A 305 -11.48 -10.86 -9.52
CA ARG A 305 -12.32 -9.70 -9.21
C ARG A 305 -12.79 -9.72 -7.76
N PHE A 306 -12.95 -8.53 -7.20
CA PHE A 306 -13.45 -8.34 -5.86
C PHE A 306 -14.29 -7.06 -5.80
N MET A 307 -15.33 -7.05 -4.98
CA MET A 307 -16.07 -5.82 -4.65
C MET A 307 -16.38 -5.72 -3.16
N SER A 308 -16.49 -4.48 -2.68
CA SER A 308 -16.93 -4.18 -1.33
C SER A 308 -17.75 -2.89 -1.29
N ALA A 309 -18.96 -2.96 -0.75
CA ALA A 309 -19.76 -1.79 -0.37
C ALA A 309 -19.26 -1.25 0.96
N GLN A 310 -18.26 -0.38 0.93
CA GLN A 310 -17.58 0.12 2.14
C GLN A 310 -18.52 0.92 3.04
N SER A 311 -19.47 1.63 2.48
CA SER A 311 -20.48 2.40 3.21
C SER A 311 -21.37 1.56 4.13
N VAL A 312 -21.43 0.23 3.95
CA VAL A 312 -22.13 -0.67 4.89
C VAL A 312 -21.41 -0.75 6.24
N TYR A 313 -20.10 -0.51 6.25
CA TYR A 313 -19.24 -0.66 7.43
C TYR A 313 -18.72 0.67 7.98
N THR A 314 -18.88 1.76 7.22
CA THR A 314 -18.40 3.10 7.56
C THR A 314 -19.51 4.11 7.29
N SER A 315 -19.67 5.09 8.18
CA SER A 315 -20.81 6.02 8.14
C SER A 315 -20.54 7.31 7.35
N ARG A 316 -19.28 7.66 7.14
CA ARG A 316 -18.87 8.96 6.56
C ARG A 316 -18.34 8.90 5.13
N VAL A 317 -18.33 7.71 4.49
CA VAL A 317 -17.83 7.61 3.10
C VAL A 317 -18.94 7.85 2.06
N ALA A 318 -20.21 7.89 2.50
CA ALA A 318 -21.38 8.19 1.68
C ALA A 318 -22.38 9.02 2.49
N PRO A 319 -23.26 9.79 1.82
CA PRO A 319 -24.41 10.43 2.47
C PRO A 319 -25.35 9.39 3.12
N GLU A 320 -26.19 9.83 4.05
CA GLU A 320 -27.19 8.96 4.69
C GLU A 320 -28.10 8.30 3.64
N GLY A 321 -28.21 6.98 3.71
CA GLY A 321 -28.95 6.16 2.74
C GLY A 321 -28.14 5.82 1.47
N GLY A 322 -27.11 6.58 1.14
CA GLY A 322 -26.25 6.36 -0.01
C GLY A 322 -25.31 5.16 0.15
N ALA A 323 -24.83 4.63 -0.97
CA ALA A 323 -23.89 3.52 -0.97
C ALA A 323 -22.65 3.83 -1.83
N LEU A 324 -21.47 3.49 -1.31
CA LEU A 324 -20.20 3.52 -2.04
C LEU A 324 -19.67 2.09 -2.19
N ILE A 325 -19.58 1.62 -3.42
CA ILE A 325 -18.99 0.33 -3.76
C ILE A 325 -17.63 0.57 -4.40
N ILE A 326 -16.64 -0.14 -3.92
CA ILE A 326 -15.31 -0.21 -4.51
C ILE A 326 -15.14 -1.62 -5.08
N SER A 327 -14.80 -1.70 -6.36
CA SER A 327 -14.48 -2.97 -7.02
C SER A 327 -13.12 -2.89 -7.70
N PHE A 328 -12.40 -4.01 -7.72
CA PHE A 328 -11.11 -4.06 -8.39
C PHE A 328 -10.84 -5.43 -9.02
N LYS A 329 -10.02 -5.41 -10.07
CA LYS A 329 -9.50 -6.59 -10.76
C LYS A 329 -7.99 -6.64 -10.57
N GLN A 330 -7.50 -7.79 -10.07
CA GLN A 330 -6.06 -8.05 -9.95
C GLN A 330 -5.48 -8.35 -11.33
N LEU A 331 -4.38 -7.69 -11.67
CA LEU A 331 -3.72 -7.85 -12.96
C LEU A 331 -2.42 -8.65 -12.83
N ASP A 332 -1.99 -9.20 -13.95
CA ASP A 332 -0.64 -9.77 -14.08
C ASP A 332 0.30 -8.66 -14.60
N PRO A 333 1.39 -8.34 -13.88
CA PRO A 333 2.32 -7.30 -14.32
C PRO A 333 2.99 -7.58 -15.67
N ARG A 334 3.00 -8.83 -16.12
CA ARG A 334 3.55 -9.26 -17.43
C ARG A 334 2.55 -9.08 -18.57
N TYR A 335 1.25 -9.12 -18.25
CA TYR A 335 0.14 -9.11 -19.22
C TYR A 335 -0.94 -8.12 -18.78
N PRO A 336 -0.75 -6.82 -19.02
CA PRO A 336 -1.64 -5.79 -18.47
C PRO A 336 -3.09 -5.82 -19.00
N GLY A 337 -3.37 -6.56 -20.06
CA GLY A 337 -4.73 -6.68 -20.62
C GLY A 337 -5.25 -5.41 -21.28
N ASP A 338 -6.52 -5.46 -21.74
CA ASP A 338 -7.23 -4.30 -22.29
C ASP A 338 -8.03 -3.59 -21.20
N PRO A 339 -7.79 -2.30 -20.94
CA PRO A 339 -8.54 -1.53 -19.94
C PRO A 339 -10.06 -1.55 -20.14
N ARG A 340 -10.55 -1.60 -21.36
CA ARG A 340 -11.99 -1.66 -21.65
C ARG A 340 -12.61 -3.02 -21.31
N GLU A 341 -11.84 -4.09 -21.46
CA GLU A 341 -12.27 -5.42 -21.02
C GLU A 341 -12.26 -5.51 -19.50
N ASP A 342 -11.24 -4.97 -18.84
CA ASP A 342 -11.17 -4.92 -17.38
C ASP A 342 -12.36 -4.14 -16.79
N GLU A 343 -12.77 -3.03 -17.43
CA GLU A 343 -13.92 -2.24 -17.03
C GLU A 343 -15.23 -3.05 -17.17
N ARG A 344 -15.44 -3.69 -18.31
CA ARG A 344 -16.61 -4.57 -18.53
C ARG A 344 -16.66 -5.73 -17.54
N ASP A 345 -15.52 -6.32 -17.22
CA ASP A 345 -15.45 -7.40 -16.23
C ASP A 345 -15.89 -6.94 -14.84
N LEU A 346 -15.50 -5.74 -14.44
CA LEU A 346 -15.93 -5.14 -13.17
C LEU A 346 -17.41 -4.77 -13.19
N GLU A 347 -17.93 -4.23 -14.30
CA GLU A 347 -19.35 -3.98 -14.45
C GLU A 347 -20.17 -5.29 -14.39
N ASN A 348 -19.72 -6.37 -15.03
CA ASN A 348 -20.36 -7.68 -14.97
C ASN A 348 -20.38 -8.24 -13.53
N LEU A 349 -19.34 -7.98 -12.73
CA LEU A 349 -19.35 -8.34 -11.31
C LEU A 349 -20.45 -7.57 -10.57
N LEU A 350 -20.56 -6.26 -10.80
CA LEU A 350 -21.60 -5.42 -10.21
C LEU A 350 -23.00 -5.83 -10.69
N ASP A 351 -23.19 -6.15 -11.96
CA ASP A 351 -24.46 -6.64 -12.51
C ASP A 351 -24.93 -7.93 -11.82
N THR A 352 -23.98 -8.79 -11.45
CA THR A 352 -24.27 -10.05 -10.76
C THR A 352 -24.51 -9.84 -9.26
N ALA A 353 -23.71 -9.01 -8.60
CA ALA A 353 -23.72 -8.84 -7.16
C ALA A 353 -24.77 -7.82 -6.69
N GLN A 354 -25.02 -6.80 -7.50
CA GLN A 354 -25.89 -5.65 -7.18
C GLN A 354 -26.80 -5.32 -8.39
N PRO A 355 -27.65 -6.26 -8.84
CA PRO A 355 -28.53 -6.00 -9.98
C PRO A 355 -29.37 -4.74 -9.78
N GLY A 356 -29.48 -3.90 -10.83
CA GLY A 356 -30.14 -2.60 -10.75
C GLY A 356 -29.24 -1.45 -10.30
N TRP A 357 -27.95 -1.66 -10.07
CA TRP A 357 -27.04 -0.60 -9.63
C TRP A 357 -26.97 0.58 -10.60
N ARG A 358 -27.18 0.34 -11.91
CA ARG A 358 -27.17 1.43 -12.90
C ARG A 358 -28.37 2.37 -12.79
N ASP A 359 -29.51 1.88 -12.28
CA ASP A 359 -30.72 2.67 -12.15
C ASP A 359 -30.64 3.68 -10.99
N VAL A 360 -29.75 3.41 -10.02
CA VAL A 360 -29.51 4.23 -8.83
C VAL A 360 -28.11 4.85 -8.82
N LEU A 361 -27.44 4.88 -9.97
CA LEU A 361 -26.08 5.40 -10.11
C LEU A 361 -26.06 6.93 -10.05
N ILE A 362 -25.30 7.48 -9.10
CA ILE A 362 -25.01 8.91 -8.97
C ILE A 362 -23.73 9.23 -9.71
N ARG A 363 -22.65 8.46 -9.43
CA ARG A 363 -21.32 8.69 -9.99
C ARG A 363 -20.55 7.39 -10.16
N ARG A 364 -19.75 7.32 -11.19
CA ARG A 364 -18.77 6.25 -11.37
C ARG A 364 -17.36 6.82 -11.57
N GLN A 365 -16.36 6.10 -11.08
CA GLN A 365 -14.95 6.41 -11.29
C GLN A 365 -14.25 5.12 -11.73
N TYR A 366 -13.77 5.10 -12.97
CA TYR A 366 -12.95 4.00 -13.46
C TYR A 366 -11.48 4.43 -13.50
N LEU A 367 -10.64 3.62 -12.87
CA LEU A 367 -9.20 3.82 -12.77
C LEU A 367 -8.53 2.57 -13.39
N PRO A 368 -8.13 2.65 -14.67
CA PRO A 368 -7.75 1.45 -15.43
C PRO A 368 -6.44 0.82 -14.97
N ARG A 369 -5.55 1.62 -14.39
CA ARG A 369 -4.23 1.18 -13.92
C ARG A 369 -3.84 2.02 -12.72
N ILE A 370 -4.01 1.43 -11.53
CA ILE A 370 -3.50 2.00 -10.28
C ILE A 370 -2.33 1.14 -9.84
N GLU A 371 -1.17 1.75 -9.67
CA GLU A 371 -0.04 1.08 -9.03
C GLU A 371 -0.38 0.80 -7.56
N SER A 372 -0.93 -0.39 -7.30
CA SER A 372 -1.29 -0.85 -5.96
C SER A 372 -0.07 -1.23 -5.14
N VAL A 373 0.97 -1.74 -5.79
CA VAL A 373 2.23 -2.18 -5.18
C VAL A 373 3.40 -1.72 -6.04
N SER A 374 4.31 -0.94 -5.48
CA SER A 374 5.48 -0.47 -6.24
C SER A 374 6.57 -1.53 -6.37
N ALA A 375 6.64 -2.50 -5.45
CA ALA A 375 7.58 -3.63 -5.50
C ALA A 375 6.97 -4.88 -4.85
N LEU A 376 6.58 -5.82 -5.71
CA LEU A 376 6.11 -7.13 -5.27
C LEU A 376 7.27 -7.93 -4.68
N PRO A 377 7.16 -8.48 -3.46
CA PRO A 377 8.14 -9.44 -2.95
C PRO A 377 8.13 -10.71 -3.78
N THR A 378 9.17 -10.93 -4.61
CA THR A 378 9.22 -12.06 -5.53
C THR A 378 9.96 -13.27 -4.93
N ALA A 379 9.58 -14.48 -5.32
CA ALA A 379 10.30 -15.69 -4.93
C ALA A 379 11.75 -15.70 -5.47
N LYS A 380 11.94 -15.17 -6.69
CA LYS A 380 13.26 -15.05 -7.33
C LYS A 380 14.23 -14.22 -6.50
N ASP A 381 13.76 -13.10 -5.92
CA ASP A 381 14.60 -12.16 -5.20
C ASP A 381 14.65 -12.45 -3.69
N GLY A 382 14.01 -13.54 -3.23
CA GLY A 382 14.03 -13.96 -1.83
C GLY A 382 13.03 -13.20 -0.94
N GLY A 383 11.84 -12.92 -1.47
CA GLY A 383 10.73 -12.34 -0.73
C GLY A 383 10.97 -10.90 -0.31
N PHE A 384 10.65 -10.58 0.93
CA PHE A 384 10.83 -9.21 1.46
C PHE A 384 12.28 -8.73 1.47
N ALA A 385 13.24 -9.65 1.64
CA ALA A 385 14.67 -9.32 1.64
C ALA A 385 15.20 -8.84 0.28
N GLY A 386 14.48 -9.09 -0.80
CA GLY A 386 14.82 -8.63 -2.15
C GLY A 386 14.60 -7.13 -2.39
N ARG A 387 13.89 -6.43 -1.51
CA ARG A 387 13.69 -4.99 -1.63
C ARG A 387 14.93 -4.20 -1.18
N PRO A 388 15.19 -3.01 -1.77
CA PRO A 388 16.38 -2.23 -1.47
C PRO A 388 16.42 -1.72 -0.02
N ASP A 389 17.65 -1.53 0.49
CA ASP A 389 17.88 -0.81 1.75
C ASP A 389 17.48 0.67 1.60
N PRO A 390 17.06 1.34 2.68
CA PRO A 390 16.83 2.78 2.65
C PRO A 390 18.04 3.62 2.23
N ARG A 391 19.27 3.18 2.45
CA ARG A 391 20.47 3.90 1.99
C ARG A 391 20.69 3.70 0.49
N VAL A 392 20.97 4.78 -0.22
CA VAL A 392 21.33 4.72 -1.64
C VAL A 392 22.81 4.37 -1.76
N PRO A 393 23.17 3.27 -2.46
CA PRO A 393 24.56 2.88 -2.62
C PRO A 393 25.41 3.99 -3.27
N GLY A 394 26.54 4.34 -2.63
CA GLY A 394 27.49 5.32 -3.15
C GLY A 394 27.11 6.78 -2.93
N ILE A 395 25.99 7.08 -2.27
CA ILE A 395 25.57 8.44 -1.94
C ILE A 395 25.27 8.54 -0.45
N SER A 396 26.05 9.36 0.26
CA SER A 396 25.79 9.68 1.66
C SER A 396 24.64 10.68 1.81
N ASP A 397 23.96 10.64 2.96
CA ASP A 397 22.88 11.55 3.34
C ASP A 397 21.67 11.54 2.40
N LEU A 398 21.53 10.43 1.64
CA LEU A 398 20.39 10.17 0.78
C LEU A 398 19.72 8.86 1.18
N TYR A 399 18.42 8.95 1.47
CA TYR A 399 17.63 7.82 1.96
C TYR A 399 16.36 7.66 1.15
N LEU A 400 15.92 6.41 1.01
CA LEU A 400 14.69 6.01 0.33
C LEU A 400 13.64 5.60 1.36
N ALA A 401 12.38 5.90 1.07
CA ALA A 401 11.23 5.41 1.82
C ALA A 401 10.06 5.14 0.87
N GLY A 402 9.27 4.11 1.15
CA GLY A 402 8.12 3.71 0.34
C GLY A 402 7.84 2.23 0.47
N ASP A 403 6.76 1.76 -0.12
CA ASP A 403 6.35 0.35 -0.09
C ASP A 403 7.29 -0.59 -0.88
N TRP A 404 8.23 -0.03 -1.59
CA TRP A 404 9.27 -0.71 -2.36
C TRP A 404 10.63 -0.80 -1.64
N VAL A 405 10.73 -0.29 -0.40
CA VAL A 405 11.97 -0.17 0.36
C VAL A 405 11.91 -0.98 1.66
N GLY A 406 13.01 -1.65 1.99
CA GLY A 406 13.19 -2.38 3.25
C GLY A 406 12.46 -3.73 3.32
N PRO A 407 12.87 -4.59 4.25
CA PRO A 407 12.39 -5.98 4.32
C PRO A 407 11.11 -6.16 5.16
N GLU A 408 10.51 -5.11 5.69
CA GLU A 408 9.37 -5.22 6.60
C GLU A 408 8.06 -4.79 5.94
N GLY A 409 7.01 -5.61 6.08
CA GLY A 409 5.64 -5.27 5.75
C GLY A 409 5.32 -5.28 4.25
N PHE A 410 4.09 -4.89 3.93
CA PHE A 410 3.56 -4.81 2.58
C PHE A 410 2.58 -3.64 2.50
N LEU A 411 2.46 -2.96 1.36
CA LEU A 411 1.63 -1.76 1.18
C LEU A 411 2.02 -0.64 2.18
N VAL A 412 1.03 -0.12 2.94
CA VAL A 412 1.26 0.94 3.93
C VAL A 412 2.20 0.51 5.06
N ASP A 413 2.18 -0.77 5.45
CA ASP A 413 3.13 -1.29 6.44
C ASP A 413 4.58 -1.10 5.97
N ALA A 414 4.86 -1.44 4.71
CA ALA A 414 6.19 -1.25 4.13
C ALA A 414 6.55 0.23 3.99
N SER A 415 5.59 1.05 3.57
CA SER A 415 5.78 2.50 3.46
C SER A 415 6.18 3.12 4.80
N MET A 416 5.49 2.76 5.87
CA MET A 416 5.73 3.34 7.19
C MET A 416 6.98 2.75 7.88
N ALA A 417 7.21 1.43 7.74
CA ALA A 417 8.41 0.78 8.27
C ALA A 417 9.70 1.33 7.63
N SER A 418 9.72 1.43 6.30
CA SER A 418 10.88 1.98 5.58
C SER A 418 11.15 3.44 5.93
N ALA A 419 10.09 4.24 6.08
CA ALA A 419 10.19 5.64 6.47
C ALA A 419 10.71 5.82 7.92
N GLN A 420 10.22 5.01 8.86
CA GLN A 420 10.73 4.97 10.23
C GLN A 420 12.22 4.59 10.23
N ARG A 421 12.61 3.59 9.45
CA ARG A 421 14.02 3.20 9.33
C ARG A 421 14.88 4.27 8.67
N ALA A 422 14.41 4.91 7.61
CA ALA A 422 15.10 6.03 6.97
C ALA A 422 15.35 7.19 7.97
N ALA A 423 14.33 7.56 8.75
CA ALA A 423 14.47 8.59 9.79
C ALA A 423 15.50 8.20 10.86
N GLN A 424 15.49 6.95 11.32
CA GLN A 424 16.51 6.43 12.26
C GLN A 424 17.93 6.54 11.69
N LEU A 425 18.11 6.15 10.41
CA LEU A 425 19.41 6.22 9.74
C LEU A 425 19.93 7.66 9.60
N VAL A 426 19.05 8.61 9.29
CA VAL A 426 19.40 10.05 9.28
C VAL A 426 19.94 10.49 10.64
N LEU A 427 19.28 10.08 11.74
CA LEU A 427 19.70 10.43 13.10
C LEU A 427 21.02 9.75 13.48
N GLU A 428 21.19 8.47 13.18
CA GLU A 428 22.42 7.71 13.42
C GLU A 428 23.62 8.34 12.70
N ASP A 429 23.50 8.61 11.40
CA ASP A 429 24.57 9.14 10.56
C ASP A 429 24.90 10.60 10.93
N GLY A 430 23.89 11.41 11.27
CA GLY A 430 24.08 12.78 11.78
C GLY A 430 24.86 12.84 13.10
N LEU A 431 24.61 11.92 14.02
CA LEU A 431 25.38 11.81 15.28
C LEU A 431 26.84 11.40 15.04
N HIS A 432 27.08 10.47 14.11
CA HIS A 432 28.45 10.05 13.74
C HIS A 432 29.25 11.19 13.11
N SER A 433 28.64 12.00 12.25
CA SER A 433 29.26 13.15 11.63
C SER A 433 29.69 14.22 12.66
N ARG A 434 28.82 14.52 13.64
CA ARG A 434 29.13 15.46 14.73
C ARG A 434 30.29 14.98 15.62
N ARG A 435 30.36 13.68 15.93
CA ARG A 435 31.45 13.09 16.73
C ARG A 435 32.77 13.15 16.00
N LYS A 436 32.81 12.91 14.68
CA LYS A 436 34.05 13.04 13.88
C LYS A 436 34.56 14.47 13.84
N VAL A 437 33.69 15.47 13.67
CA VAL A 437 34.07 16.89 13.68
C VAL A 437 34.62 17.29 15.07
N ALA A 438 33.95 16.90 16.15
CA ALA A 438 34.42 17.19 17.51
C ALA A 438 35.77 16.52 17.82
N ALA A 439 36.02 15.31 17.35
CA ALA A 439 37.31 14.63 17.52
C ALA A 439 38.42 15.23 16.65
N SER A 440 38.09 15.81 15.50
CA SER A 440 39.07 16.52 14.63
C SER A 440 39.42 17.90 15.14
N SER A 441 38.50 18.61 15.81
CA SER A 441 38.75 19.94 16.41
C SER A 441 39.43 19.87 17.78
N ALA A 442 39.56 18.68 18.38
CA ALA A 442 40.26 18.43 19.63
C ALA A 442 41.73 17.98 19.45
N ARG A 443 42.17 17.88 18.22
CA ARG A 443 43.58 17.65 17.83
C ARG A 443 44.21 18.91 17.25
#